data_672a598246c147319579cbf33a07d19c
#
_entry.id   672a598246c147319579cbf33a07d19c
#
_cell.length_a   1.000
_cell.length_b   1.000
_cell.length_c   1.000
_cell.angle_alpha   90.00
_cell.angle_beta   90.00
_cell.angle_gamma   90.00
#
_symmetry.space_group_name_H-M   'P 1'
#
loop_
_entity.id
_entity.type
_entity.pdbx_description
1 polymer ?
#
loop_
_entity_poly.entity_id
_entity_poly.type
_entity_poly.pdbx_seq_one_letter_code
_entity_poly.pdbx_strand_id
1 'polypeptide(L)'
;KKLFKKIWKPISLGILSSFLLFVLYFPSVYFANNMAYKYVTAIKYEKVEHPEFLFASEQTRLFSFGARETIADLYWIGLIQYIGGNVIQADYKKYMARIVDLVTDLSPKFSYPVEVSLILLPDSNKLYETYSDTEVDEQRKSAINLGEKMMSQSCDPEKLKKIEQTSNLQDLLEKKELRNPCGNGMIPYYMGYVYYFNENNPAKSAEYYKIATTQDDAPEFARNMYAIMSGK
;
A
#
# COMPACT_ATOMS: atom_id res chain seq x y z
N LYS A 1 51.81 24.70 33.78
CA LYS A 1 52.20 23.59 32.87
C LYS A 1 51.64 22.21 33.27
N LYS A 2 51.52 21.84 34.58
CA LYS A 2 50.96 20.52 34.99
C LYS A 2 49.45 20.40 34.76
N LEU A 3 48.66 21.48 34.87
CA LEU A 3 47.22 21.46 34.66
C LEU A 3 46.85 21.25 33.16
N PHE A 4 47.60 21.86 32.26
CA PHE A 4 47.40 21.72 30.80
C PHE A 4 47.64 20.29 30.30
N LYS A 5 48.64 19.59 30.85
CA LYS A 5 48.88 18.17 30.53
C LYS A 5 47.79 17.24 31.04
N LYS A 6 47.04 17.60 32.10
CA LYS A 6 46.00 16.77 32.73
C LYS A 6 44.67 16.83 31.91
N ILE A 7 44.43 17.96 31.25
CA ILE A 7 43.20 18.17 30.41
C ILE A 7 43.43 17.70 28.96
N TRP A 8 44.64 17.82 28.46
CA TRP A 8 44.95 17.44 27.06
C TRP A 8 44.98 15.93 26.80
N LYS A 9 45.35 15.12 27.79
CA LYS A 9 45.41 13.65 27.64
C LYS A 9 44.03 13.02 27.29
N PRO A 10 42.93 13.30 28.02
CA PRO A 10 41.64 12.70 27.72
C PRO A 10 41.04 13.25 26.40
N ILE A 11 41.31 14.54 26.07
CA ILE A 11 40.83 15.13 24.83
C ILE A 11 41.53 14.52 23.60
N SER A 12 42.85 14.33 23.68
CA SER A 12 43.61 13.69 22.62
C SER A 12 43.23 12.21 22.43
N LEU A 13 42.92 11.50 23.54
CA LEU A 13 42.46 10.13 23.45
C LEU A 13 41.05 10.02 22.83
N GLY A 14 40.17 10.95 23.18
CA GLY A 14 38.81 11.04 22.58
C GLY A 14 38.85 11.34 21.09
N ILE A 15 39.67 12.29 20.65
CA ILE A 15 39.88 12.62 19.25
C ILE A 15 40.49 11.44 18.49
N LEU A 16 41.48 10.77 19.09
CA LEU A 16 42.13 9.61 18.48
C LEU A 16 41.17 8.43 18.33
N SER A 17 40.35 8.16 19.35
CA SER A 17 39.35 7.09 19.27
C SER A 17 38.26 7.38 18.26
N SER A 18 37.77 8.63 18.18
CA SER A 18 36.79 9.05 17.17
C SER A 18 37.36 8.96 15.75
N PHE A 19 38.61 9.34 15.57
CA PHE A 19 39.32 9.20 14.29
C PHE A 19 39.51 7.73 13.92
N LEU A 20 39.86 6.88 14.86
CA LEU A 20 40.03 5.45 14.61
C LEU A 20 38.70 4.78 14.25
N LEU A 21 37.61 5.13 14.95
CA LEU A 21 36.24 4.68 14.62
C LEU A 21 35.86 5.14 13.21
N PHE A 22 36.15 6.38 12.84
CA PHE A 22 35.86 6.91 11.51
C PHE A 22 36.65 6.17 10.41
N VAL A 23 37.93 5.94 10.64
CA VAL A 23 38.82 5.23 9.70
C VAL A 23 38.46 3.76 9.54
N LEU A 24 37.93 3.12 10.57
CA LEU A 24 37.48 1.71 10.50
C LEU A 24 36.06 1.60 9.97
N TYR A 25 35.16 2.51 10.36
CA TYR A 25 33.75 2.47 9.98
C TYR A 25 33.54 2.78 8.48
N PHE A 26 34.13 3.84 7.99
CA PHE A 26 33.92 4.25 6.59
C PHE A 26 34.38 3.21 5.56
N PRO A 27 35.58 2.63 5.64
CA PRO A 27 35.96 1.57 4.72
C PRO A 27 35.12 0.31 4.86
N SER A 28 34.71 -0.06 6.08
CA SER A 28 33.85 -1.25 6.27
C SER A 28 32.47 -1.06 5.67
N VAL A 29 31.85 0.12 5.83
CA VAL A 29 30.56 0.46 5.20
C VAL A 29 30.71 0.54 3.68
N TYR A 30 31.79 1.17 3.18
CA TYR A 30 32.06 1.23 1.76
C TYR A 30 32.26 -0.17 1.16
N PHE A 31 33.02 -1.02 1.84
CA PHE A 31 33.30 -2.39 1.39
C PHE A 31 32.02 -3.25 1.44
N ALA A 32 31.23 -3.15 2.52
CA ALA A 32 29.95 -3.83 2.64
C ALA A 32 28.96 -3.38 1.57
N ASN A 33 28.88 -2.07 1.31
CA ASN A 33 28.00 -1.52 0.30
C ASN A 33 28.44 -1.93 -1.12
N ASN A 34 29.75 -1.95 -1.40
CA ASN A 34 30.26 -2.37 -2.69
C ASN A 34 30.12 -3.90 -2.91
N MET A 35 30.27 -4.71 -1.85
CA MET A 35 29.95 -6.13 -1.91
C MET A 35 28.45 -6.36 -2.11
N ALA A 36 27.60 -5.68 -1.36
CA ALA A 36 26.15 -5.74 -1.53
C ALA A 36 25.74 -5.32 -2.95
N TYR A 37 26.32 -4.23 -3.47
CA TYR A 37 26.06 -3.77 -4.85
C TYR A 37 26.51 -4.81 -5.89
N LYS A 38 27.70 -5.38 -5.75
CA LYS A 38 28.17 -6.44 -6.64
C LYS A 38 27.31 -7.71 -6.53
N TYR A 39 26.88 -8.03 -5.34
CA TYR A 39 26.00 -9.19 -5.10
C TYR A 39 24.62 -8.96 -5.72
N VAL A 40 24.05 -7.78 -5.53
CA VAL A 40 22.77 -7.37 -6.11
C VAL A 40 22.83 -7.26 -7.64
N THR A 41 23.93 -6.79 -8.20
CA THR A 41 24.11 -6.68 -9.67
C THR A 41 24.56 -7.99 -10.33
N ALA A 42 25.21 -8.89 -9.58
CA ALA A 42 25.58 -10.24 -10.08
C ALA A 42 24.39 -11.22 -10.00
N ILE A 43 23.48 -11.03 -9.04
CA ILE A 43 22.18 -11.65 -9.10
C ILE A 43 21.45 -10.87 -10.22
N LYS A 44 21.51 -11.36 -11.48
CA LYS A 44 20.38 -11.16 -12.37
C LYS A 44 19.18 -11.53 -11.50
N TYR A 45 18.32 -10.56 -11.21
CA TYR A 45 17.03 -10.86 -10.60
C TYR A 45 16.39 -11.86 -11.56
N GLU A 46 16.63 -13.14 -11.35
CA GLU A 46 15.69 -14.13 -11.80
C GLU A 46 14.37 -13.60 -11.28
N LYS A 47 13.48 -13.29 -12.22
CA LYS A 47 12.15 -12.84 -11.92
C LYS A 47 11.73 -13.62 -10.69
N VAL A 48 11.31 -12.94 -9.60
CA VAL A 48 10.80 -13.63 -8.43
C VAL A 48 9.51 -14.30 -8.91
N GLU A 49 9.67 -15.43 -9.59
CA GLU A 49 8.58 -16.18 -10.21
C GLU A 49 7.84 -17.02 -9.16
N HIS A 50 8.29 -16.95 -7.89
CA HIS A 50 7.84 -17.87 -6.86
C HIS A 50 7.20 -17.15 -5.68
N PRO A 51 5.86 -16.94 -5.70
CA PRO A 51 5.11 -16.41 -4.57
C PRO A 51 5.13 -17.34 -3.34
N GLU A 52 5.59 -18.57 -3.48
CA GLU A 52 5.80 -19.50 -2.39
C GLU A 52 6.82 -19.01 -1.35
N PHE A 53 7.71 -18.08 -1.71
CA PHE A 53 8.63 -17.45 -0.77
C PHE A 53 8.00 -16.33 0.09
N LEU A 54 6.75 -15.96 -0.18
CA LEU A 54 6.03 -15.09 0.72
C LEU A 54 5.54 -15.91 1.92
N PHE A 55 6.08 -15.60 3.09
CA PHE A 55 5.58 -16.18 4.34
C PHE A 55 4.10 -15.83 4.53
N ALA A 56 3.35 -16.73 5.18
CA ALA A 56 2.00 -16.41 5.61
C ALA A 56 2.02 -15.22 6.57
N SER A 57 0.95 -14.42 6.60
CA SER A 57 0.86 -13.21 7.41
C SER A 57 1.14 -13.47 8.89
N GLU A 58 0.65 -14.59 9.43
CA GLU A 58 0.92 -15.00 10.82
C GLU A 58 2.40 -15.27 11.09
N GLN A 59 3.07 -15.98 10.18
CA GLN A 59 4.50 -16.25 10.28
C GLN A 59 5.31 -14.95 10.20
N THR A 60 4.98 -14.08 9.26
CA THR A 60 5.63 -12.77 9.13
C THR A 60 5.42 -11.92 10.37
N ARG A 61 4.23 -11.96 10.99
CA ARG A 61 3.94 -11.27 12.26
C ARG A 61 4.79 -11.79 13.40
N LEU A 62 4.98 -13.10 13.51
CA LEU A 62 5.82 -13.72 14.55
C LEU A 62 7.29 -13.33 14.36
N PHE A 63 7.81 -13.39 13.16
CA PHE A 63 9.20 -13.07 12.86
C PHE A 63 9.49 -11.56 12.75
N SER A 64 8.48 -10.72 12.85
CA SER A 64 8.67 -9.25 12.79
C SER A 64 9.27 -8.65 14.06
N PHE A 65 9.32 -9.39 15.17
CA PHE A 65 9.85 -8.93 16.47
C PHE A 65 9.32 -7.53 16.88
N GLY A 66 8.09 -7.20 16.54
CA GLY A 66 7.45 -5.91 16.81
C GLY A 66 7.60 -4.86 15.72
N ALA A 67 8.43 -5.07 14.69
CA ALA A 67 8.65 -4.13 13.58
C ALA A 67 7.70 -4.39 12.39
N ARG A 68 6.42 -4.68 12.65
CA ARG A 68 5.44 -5.08 11.61
C ARG A 68 5.27 -4.04 10.52
N GLU A 69 5.15 -2.77 10.92
CA GLU A 69 4.98 -1.66 9.97
C GLU A 69 6.21 -1.52 9.07
N THR A 70 7.42 -1.61 9.61
CA THR A 70 8.66 -1.56 8.82
C THR A 70 8.72 -2.71 7.81
N ILE A 71 8.28 -3.91 8.20
CA ILE A 71 8.24 -5.05 7.29
C ILE A 71 7.18 -4.85 6.21
N ALA A 72 6.02 -4.29 6.55
CA ALA A 72 4.99 -3.91 5.58
C ALA A 72 5.54 -2.92 4.55
N ASP A 73 6.28 -1.90 5.00
CA ASP A 73 6.91 -0.91 4.12
C ASP A 73 7.93 -1.56 3.18
N LEU A 74 8.74 -2.50 3.68
CA LEU A 74 9.73 -3.22 2.86
C LEU A 74 9.05 -4.08 1.77
N TYR A 75 7.97 -4.79 2.11
CA TYR A 75 7.18 -5.53 1.11
C TYR A 75 6.56 -4.59 0.08
N TRP A 76 6.04 -3.45 0.52
CA TRP A 76 5.47 -2.46 -0.37
C TRP A 76 6.52 -1.85 -1.31
N ILE A 77 7.68 -1.45 -0.80
CA ILE A 77 8.79 -0.93 -1.63
C ILE A 77 9.24 -1.97 -2.64
N GLY A 78 9.40 -3.23 -2.22
CA GLY A 78 9.73 -4.34 -3.10
C GLY A 78 8.69 -4.53 -4.21
N LEU A 79 7.40 -4.44 -3.89
CA LEU A 79 6.31 -4.52 -4.87
C LEU A 79 6.35 -3.36 -5.86
N ILE A 80 6.57 -2.12 -5.42
CA ILE A 80 6.68 -0.95 -6.31
C ILE A 80 7.84 -1.10 -7.29
N GLN A 81 8.99 -1.59 -6.82
CA GLN A 81 10.14 -1.86 -7.69
C GLN A 81 9.82 -2.96 -8.71
N TYR A 82 9.10 -4.00 -8.28
CA TYR A 82 8.67 -5.07 -9.16
C TYR A 82 7.66 -4.60 -10.21
N ILE A 83 6.69 -3.77 -9.83
CA ILE A 83 5.76 -3.12 -10.76
C ILE A 83 6.54 -2.32 -11.80
N GLY A 84 7.48 -1.46 -11.37
CA GLY A 84 8.28 -0.64 -12.26
C GLY A 84 9.09 -1.43 -13.29
N GLY A 85 9.62 -2.59 -12.91
CA GLY A 85 10.37 -3.48 -13.79
C GLY A 85 9.51 -4.33 -14.74
N ASN A 86 8.21 -4.49 -14.47
CA ASN A 86 7.32 -5.42 -15.18
C ASN A 86 6.02 -4.76 -15.69
N VAL A 87 6.03 -3.46 -15.82
CA VAL A 87 4.84 -2.65 -16.18
C VAL A 87 4.24 -3.02 -17.54
N ILE A 88 5.10 -3.31 -18.53
CA ILE A 88 4.65 -3.54 -19.91
C ILE A 88 3.89 -4.87 -20.03
N GLN A 89 4.37 -5.93 -19.40
CA GLN A 89 3.78 -7.27 -19.46
C GLN A 89 2.79 -7.53 -18.34
N ALA A 90 2.70 -6.58 -17.39
CA ALA A 90 1.85 -6.66 -16.20
C ALA A 90 2.06 -7.92 -15.33
N ASP A 91 3.21 -8.58 -15.41
CA ASP A 91 3.55 -9.78 -14.65
C ASP A 91 3.43 -9.57 -13.13
N TYR A 92 3.52 -8.30 -12.67
CA TYR A 92 3.32 -7.93 -11.26
C TYR A 92 1.93 -8.32 -10.73
N LYS A 93 0.92 -8.42 -11.56
CA LYS A 93 -0.45 -8.75 -11.16
C LYS A 93 -0.55 -10.11 -10.50
N LYS A 94 0.28 -11.08 -10.90
CA LYS A 94 0.33 -12.43 -10.32
C LYS A 94 0.56 -12.43 -8.82
N TYR A 95 1.33 -11.46 -8.32
CA TYR A 95 1.78 -11.43 -6.92
C TYR A 95 1.23 -10.25 -6.14
N MET A 96 0.76 -9.22 -6.83
CA MET A 96 0.33 -7.96 -6.23
C MET A 96 -0.75 -8.16 -5.17
N ALA A 97 -1.81 -8.88 -5.50
CA ALA A 97 -2.91 -9.11 -4.56
C ALA A 97 -2.43 -9.76 -3.27
N ARG A 98 -1.57 -10.77 -3.36
CA ARG A 98 -1.04 -11.51 -2.21
C ARG A 98 -0.09 -10.67 -1.37
N ILE A 99 0.78 -9.86 -2.01
CA ILE A 99 1.71 -8.98 -1.29
C ILE A 99 0.92 -7.87 -0.58
N VAL A 100 -0.06 -7.27 -1.24
CA VAL A 100 -0.90 -6.23 -0.64
C VAL A 100 -1.76 -6.77 0.49
N ASP A 101 -2.28 -7.98 0.36
CA ASP A 101 -3.01 -8.65 1.44
C ASP A 101 -2.12 -8.83 2.69
N LEU A 102 -0.88 -9.30 2.50
CA LEU A 102 0.12 -9.42 3.56
C LEU A 102 0.45 -8.06 4.18
N VAL A 103 0.69 -7.03 3.37
CA VAL A 103 0.96 -5.66 3.84
C VAL A 103 -0.20 -5.15 4.70
N THR A 104 -1.44 -5.37 4.27
CA THR A 104 -2.66 -4.98 4.99
C THR A 104 -2.79 -5.71 6.33
N ASP A 105 -2.40 -7.00 6.41
CA ASP A 105 -2.39 -7.76 7.66
C ASP A 105 -1.31 -7.26 8.65
N LEU A 106 -0.16 -6.83 8.14
CA LEU A 106 0.93 -6.31 8.96
C LEU A 106 0.66 -4.89 9.45
N SER A 107 0.09 -4.05 8.59
CA SER A 107 -0.21 -2.64 8.85
C SER A 107 -1.62 -2.27 8.36
N PRO A 108 -2.67 -2.53 9.18
CA PRO A 108 -4.08 -2.29 8.79
C PRO A 108 -4.42 -0.81 8.51
N LYS A 109 -3.57 0.13 8.89
CA LYS A 109 -3.74 1.56 8.60
C LYS A 109 -3.09 1.99 7.30
N PHE A 110 -2.27 1.15 6.69
CA PHE A 110 -1.57 1.45 5.45
C PHE A 110 -2.46 1.16 4.24
N SER A 111 -3.37 2.09 3.94
CA SER A 111 -4.39 1.94 2.89
C SER A 111 -3.87 2.14 1.46
N TYR A 112 -2.76 2.86 1.27
CA TYR A 112 -2.24 3.21 -0.05
C TYR A 112 -1.93 1.99 -0.96
N PRO A 113 -1.37 0.87 -0.48
CA PRO A 113 -1.21 -0.34 -1.30
C PRO A 113 -2.52 -0.89 -1.85
N VAL A 114 -3.61 -0.82 -1.07
CA VAL A 114 -4.94 -1.26 -1.51
C VAL A 114 -5.50 -0.32 -2.58
N GLU A 115 -5.33 0.99 -2.39
CA GLU A 115 -5.71 2.01 -3.39
C GLU A 115 -5.05 1.72 -4.74
N VAL A 116 -3.74 1.51 -4.76
CA VAL A 116 -2.98 1.16 -5.98
C VAL A 116 -3.47 -0.17 -6.58
N SER A 117 -3.83 -1.14 -5.74
CA SER A 117 -4.37 -2.43 -6.21
C SER A 117 -5.73 -2.29 -6.89
N LEU A 118 -6.59 -1.42 -6.36
CA LEU A 118 -7.91 -1.14 -6.97
C LEU A 118 -7.79 -0.46 -8.34
N ILE A 119 -6.67 0.21 -8.60
CA ILE A 119 -6.39 0.82 -9.90
C ILE A 119 -5.79 -0.19 -10.87
N LEU A 120 -4.79 -0.97 -10.42
CA LEU A 120 -3.94 -1.75 -11.32
C LEU A 120 -4.43 -3.18 -11.59
N LEU A 121 -5.10 -3.83 -10.63
CA LEU A 121 -5.53 -5.22 -10.80
C LEU A 121 -6.74 -5.39 -11.72
N PRO A 122 -7.81 -4.54 -11.64
CA PRO A 122 -9.03 -4.76 -12.41
C PRO A 122 -8.88 -4.51 -13.91
N ASP A 123 -7.98 -3.60 -14.29
CA ASP A 123 -7.78 -3.25 -15.69
C ASP A 123 -6.90 -4.27 -16.42
N SER A 124 -7.28 -4.64 -17.63
CA SER A 124 -6.49 -5.45 -18.53
C SER A 124 -6.17 -4.69 -19.81
N ASN A 125 -4.88 -4.61 -20.16
CA ASN A 125 -4.45 -4.11 -21.44
C ASN A 125 -4.24 -5.28 -22.42
N LYS A 126 -5.28 -5.67 -23.12
CA LYS A 126 -5.27 -6.81 -24.07
C LYS A 126 -4.20 -6.73 -25.18
N LEU A 127 -3.54 -5.57 -25.35
CA LEU A 127 -2.47 -5.40 -26.32
C LEU A 127 -1.11 -5.93 -25.83
N TYR A 128 -0.90 -5.92 -24.52
CA TYR A 128 0.41 -6.24 -23.91
C TYR A 128 0.32 -7.34 -22.87
N GLU A 129 -0.87 -7.58 -22.30
CA GLU A 129 -1.08 -8.59 -21.27
C GLU A 129 -1.50 -9.92 -21.88
N THR A 130 -0.89 -11.00 -21.43
CA THR A 130 -1.18 -12.39 -21.90
C THR A 130 -2.17 -13.11 -21.00
N TYR A 131 -2.88 -12.39 -20.13
CA TYR A 131 -3.85 -12.98 -19.21
C TYR A 131 -5.13 -13.43 -19.93
N SER A 132 -5.61 -14.60 -19.54
CA SER A 132 -6.93 -15.08 -19.92
C SER A 132 -8.04 -14.28 -19.25
N ASP A 133 -9.24 -14.30 -19.81
CA ASP A 133 -10.40 -13.63 -19.21
C ASP A 133 -10.68 -14.15 -17.77
N THR A 134 -10.39 -15.42 -17.48
CA THR A 134 -10.53 -16.00 -16.15
C THR A 134 -9.52 -15.39 -15.16
N GLU A 135 -8.26 -15.24 -15.56
CA GLU A 135 -7.23 -14.62 -14.71
C GLU A 135 -7.54 -13.16 -14.43
N VAL A 136 -8.03 -12.43 -15.43
CA VAL A 136 -8.48 -11.03 -15.26
C VAL A 136 -9.64 -10.94 -14.26
N ASP A 137 -10.60 -11.87 -14.33
CA ASP A 137 -11.72 -11.94 -13.39
C ASP A 137 -11.25 -12.24 -11.96
N GLU A 138 -10.28 -13.16 -11.79
CA GLU A 138 -9.67 -13.46 -10.49
C GLU A 138 -8.90 -12.27 -9.91
N GLN A 139 -8.16 -11.55 -10.73
CA GLN A 139 -7.44 -10.33 -10.32
C GLN A 139 -8.41 -9.24 -9.86
N ARG A 140 -9.51 -9.05 -10.58
CA ARG A 140 -10.56 -8.09 -10.25
C ARG A 140 -11.26 -8.45 -8.93
N LYS A 141 -11.63 -9.73 -8.74
CA LYS A 141 -12.18 -10.21 -7.48
C LYS A 141 -11.20 -10.03 -6.32
N SER A 142 -9.92 -10.24 -6.57
CA SER A 142 -8.87 -10.01 -5.58
C SER A 142 -8.78 -8.54 -5.18
N ALA A 143 -8.88 -7.62 -6.15
CA ALA A 143 -8.91 -6.18 -5.87
C ALA A 143 -10.12 -5.80 -5.01
N ILE A 144 -11.31 -6.29 -5.35
CA ILE A 144 -12.55 -6.07 -4.60
C ILE A 144 -12.41 -6.58 -3.15
N ASN A 145 -11.90 -7.80 -2.99
CA ASN A 145 -11.70 -8.39 -1.65
C ASN A 145 -10.73 -7.55 -0.80
N LEU A 146 -9.65 -7.04 -1.39
CA LEU A 146 -8.71 -6.15 -0.72
C LEU A 146 -9.39 -4.83 -0.30
N GLY A 147 -10.20 -4.24 -1.17
CA GLY A 147 -10.96 -3.03 -0.88
C GLY A 147 -11.96 -3.24 0.25
N GLU A 148 -12.75 -4.33 0.21
CA GLU A 148 -13.71 -4.68 1.26
C GLU A 148 -13.02 -4.97 2.61
N LYS A 149 -11.90 -5.69 2.59
CA LYS A 149 -11.06 -5.92 3.78
C LYS A 149 -10.58 -4.61 4.38
N MET A 150 -10.02 -3.71 3.56
CA MET A 150 -9.56 -2.41 4.03
C MET A 150 -10.70 -1.56 4.61
N MET A 151 -11.85 -1.53 3.96
CA MET A 151 -13.02 -0.81 4.47
C MET A 151 -13.50 -1.41 5.81
N SER A 152 -13.50 -2.73 5.96
CA SER A 152 -13.87 -3.38 7.22
C SER A 152 -12.93 -3.05 8.39
N GLN A 153 -11.66 -2.76 8.08
CA GLN A 153 -10.62 -2.43 9.08
C GLN A 153 -10.53 -0.93 9.40
N SER A 154 -10.87 -0.07 8.43
CA SER A 154 -10.60 1.37 8.51
C SER A 154 -11.83 2.25 8.56
N CYS A 155 -13.04 1.72 8.31
CA CYS A 155 -14.28 2.49 8.33
C CYS A 155 -15.07 2.26 9.63
N ASP A 156 -15.80 3.30 10.06
CA ASP A 156 -16.73 3.27 11.18
C ASP A 156 -18.04 2.58 10.76
N PRO A 157 -18.37 1.40 11.29
CA PRO A 157 -19.55 0.64 10.88
C PRO A 157 -20.87 1.35 11.19
N GLU A 158 -20.91 2.15 12.27
CA GLU A 158 -22.13 2.90 12.64
C GLU A 158 -22.38 4.05 11.67
N LYS A 159 -21.34 4.73 11.23
CA LYS A 159 -21.43 5.75 10.19
C LYS A 159 -21.86 5.16 8.85
N LEU A 160 -21.24 4.04 8.44
CA LEU A 160 -21.61 3.35 7.20
C LEU A 160 -23.11 2.97 7.19
N LYS A 161 -23.61 2.42 8.29
CA LYS A 161 -25.04 2.08 8.43
C LYS A 161 -25.95 3.30 8.30
N LYS A 162 -25.59 4.43 8.92
CA LYS A 162 -26.34 5.68 8.79
C LYS A 162 -26.31 6.22 7.36
N ILE A 163 -25.16 6.15 6.68
CA ILE A 163 -25.01 6.54 5.28
C ILE A 163 -25.90 5.67 4.40
N GLU A 164 -25.91 4.36 4.61
CA GLU A 164 -26.77 3.45 3.85
C GLU A 164 -28.25 3.85 3.94
N GLN A 165 -28.74 4.18 5.14
CA GLN A 165 -30.11 4.58 5.40
C GLN A 165 -30.47 5.99 4.90
N THR A 166 -29.47 6.84 4.65
CA THR A 166 -29.69 8.22 4.20
C THR A 166 -29.86 8.25 2.68
N SER A 167 -31.04 8.66 2.19
CA SER A 167 -31.32 8.72 0.75
C SER A 167 -31.13 10.12 0.14
N ASN A 168 -31.11 11.17 0.96
CA ASN A 168 -31.00 12.55 0.51
C ASN A 168 -29.51 12.94 0.36
N LEU A 169 -29.13 13.41 -0.82
CA LEU A 169 -27.77 13.85 -1.11
C LEU A 169 -27.33 15.04 -0.24
N GLN A 170 -28.25 16.00 0.00
CA GLN A 170 -27.95 17.17 0.85
C GLN A 170 -27.60 16.74 2.28
N ASP A 171 -28.35 15.79 2.83
CA ASP A 171 -28.07 15.23 4.15
C ASP A 171 -26.70 14.55 4.22
N LEU A 172 -26.30 13.82 3.17
CA LEU A 172 -24.97 13.18 3.09
C LEU A 172 -23.83 14.20 3.11
N LEU A 173 -24.06 15.39 2.53
CA LEU A 173 -23.07 16.42 2.41
C LEU A 173 -22.98 17.35 3.64
N GLU A 174 -24.09 17.55 4.36
CA GLU A 174 -24.17 18.56 5.44
C GLU A 174 -24.07 17.96 6.84
N LYS A 175 -24.51 16.72 7.04
CA LYS A 175 -24.55 16.11 8.37
C LYS A 175 -23.15 15.70 8.83
N LYS A 176 -22.64 16.40 9.86
CA LYS A 176 -21.30 16.15 10.42
C LYS A 176 -21.10 14.72 10.93
N GLU A 177 -22.17 14.08 11.44
CA GLU A 177 -22.11 12.69 11.91
C GLU A 177 -21.89 11.66 10.81
N LEU A 178 -22.06 12.04 9.54
CA LEU A 178 -21.82 11.17 8.38
C LEU A 178 -20.43 11.42 7.73
N ARG A 179 -19.74 12.46 8.17
CA ARG A 179 -18.46 12.85 7.55
C ARG A 179 -17.32 11.91 7.94
N ASN A 180 -16.46 11.65 6.95
CA ASN A 180 -15.25 10.86 7.09
C ASN A 180 -15.49 9.52 7.82
N PRO A 181 -16.35 8.63 7.27
CA PRO A 181 -16.58 7.32 7.85
C PRO A 181 -15.36 6.41 7.78
N CYS A 182 -14.46 6.60 6.82
CA CYS A 182 -13.29 5.77 6.58
C CYS A 182 -11.99 6.56 6.78
N GLY A 183 -10.90 5.86 7.06
CA GLY A 183 -9.57 6.46 7.20
C GLY A 183 -8.95 6.94 5.88
N ASN A 184 -9.50 6.49 4.73
CA ASN A 184 -9.10 6.91 3.39
C ASN A 184 -10.31 6.85 2.46
N GLY A 185 -10.74 8.01 1.95
CA GLY A 185 -11.89 8.13 1.06
C GLY A 185 -11.64 7.66 -0.38
N MET A 186 -10.37 7.49 -0.75
CA MET A 186 -10.03 6.93 -2.06
C MET A 186 -10.42 5.45 -2.19
N ILE A 187 -10.46 4.71 -1.07
CA ILE A 187 -10.86 3.30 -1.11
C ILE A 187 -12.31 3.14 -1.58
N PRO A 188 -13.34 3.72 -0.92
CA PRO A 188 -14.71 3.64 -1.43
C PRO A 188 -14.86 4.29 -2.81
N TYR A 189 -14.08 5.34 -3.14
CA TYR A 189 -14.09 5.93 -4.48
C TYR A 189 -13.67 4.92 -5.56
N TYR A 190 -12.52 4.26 -5.40
CA TYR A 190 -12.05 3.26 -6.38
C TYR A 190 -12.87 1.98 -6.36
N MET A 191 -13.47 1.60 -5.23
CA MET A 191 -14.45 0.51 -5.20
C MET A 191 -15.67 0.83 -6.09
N GLY A 192 -16.17 2.06 -6.02
CA GLY A 192 -17.22 2.55 -6.91
C GLY A 192 -16.80 2.47 -8.38
N TYR A 193 -15.57 2.88 -8.71
CA TYR A 193 -14.99 2.80 -10.05
C TYR A 193 -14.95 1.35 -10.56
N VAL A 194 -14.41 0.42 -9.78
CA VAL A 194 -14.28 -1.00 -10.15
C VAL A 194 -15.65 -1.62 -10.42
N TYR A 195 -16.63 -1.37 -9.56
CA TYR A 195 -17.98 -1.90 -9.76
C TYR A 195 -18.67 -1.32 -10.99
N TYR A 196 -18.42 -0.07 -11.34
CA TYR A 196 -19.01 0.54 -12.53
C TYR A 196 -18.35 0.07 -13.82
N PHE A 197 -17.02 0.24 -13.92
CA PHE A 197 -16.32 0.06 -15.20
C PHE A 197 -15.90 -1.39 -15.45
N ASN A 198 -15.62 -2.17 -14.40
CA ASN A 198 -15.08 -3.52 -14.56
C ASN A 198 -16.14 -4.61 -14.28
N GLU A 199 -17.05 -4.38 -13.31
CA GLU A 199 -18.13 -5.32 -12.98
C GLU A 199 -19.45 -5.02 -13.67
N ASN A 200 -19.58 -3.87 -14.33
CA ASN A 200 -20.84 -3.41 -14.94
C ASN A 200 -22.02 -3.47 -13.95
N ASN A 201 -21.77 -3.12 -12.69
CA ASN A 201 -22.75 -3.15 -11.61
C ASN A 201 -22.99 -1.73 -11.05
N PRO A 202 -23.84 -0.90 -11.72
CA PRO A 202 -24.07 0.47 -11.30
C PRO A 202 -24.75 0.60 -9.94
N ALA A 203 -25.54 -0.39 -9.53
CA ALA A 203 -26.19 -0.37 -8.23
C ALA A 203 -25.17 -0.45 -7.08
N LYS A 204 -24.26 -1.43 -7.17
CA LYS A 204 -23.18 -1.58 -6.18
C LYS A 204 -22.19 -0.41 -6.23
N SER A 205 -21.90 0.08 -7.43
CA SER A 205 -21.08 1.28 -7.62
C SER A 205 -21.67 2.50 -6.91
N ALA A 206 -22.99 2.71 -7.00
CA ALA A 206 -23.69 3.81 -6.34
C ALA A 206 -23.55 3.73 -4.80
N GLU A 207 -23.56 2.53 -4.22
CA GLU A 207 -23.34 2.34 -2.77
C GLU A 207 -21.97 2.87 -2.33
N TYR A 208 -20.91 2.51 -3.06
CA TYR A 208 -19.56 2.95 -2.76
C TYR A 208 -19.33 4.44 -3.02
N TYR A 209 -19.84 4.98 -4.15
CA TYR A 209 -19.76 6.42 -4.40
C TYR A 209 -20.55 7.23 -3.36
N LYS A 210 -21.66 6.68 -2.84
CA LYS A 210 -22.40 7.29 -1.74
C LYS A 210 -21.53 7.45 -0.48
N ILE A 211 -20.74 6.43 -0.13
CA ILE A 211 -19.76 6.51 0.96
C ILE A 211 -18.68 7.54 0.63
N ALA A 212 -18.13 7.49 -0.58
CA ALA A 212 -17.08 8.41 -1.01
C ALA A 212 -17.53 9.89 -0.97
N THR A 213 -18.82 10.21 -1.24
CA THR A 213 -19.32 11.58 -1.16
C THR A 213 -19.29 12.19 0.24
N THR A 214 -19.22 11.37 1.28
CA THR A 214 -19.14 11.82 2.67
C THR A 214 -17.68 12.02 3.15
N GLN A 215 -16.70 11.76 2.30
CA GLN A 215 -15.28 11.88 2.60
C GLN A 215 -14.71 13.21 2.10
N ASP A 216 -13.88 13.84 2.92
CA ASP A 216 -13.24 15.11 2.57
C ASP A 216 -12.07 14.94 1.58
N ASP A 217 -11.43 13.78 1.59
CA ASP A 217 -10.30 13.42 0.74
C ASP A 217 -10.68 12.69 -0.55
N ALA A 218 -11.98 12.35 -0.73
CA ALA A 218 -12.46 11.79 -1.98
C ALA A 218 -12.62 12.85 -3.08
N PRO A 219 -12.38 12.51 -4.36
CA PRO A 219 -12.61 13.43 -5.46
C PRO A 219 -14.06 13.91 -5.56
N GLU A 220 -14.26 15.19 -5.91
CA GLU A 220 -15.61 15.75 -6.12
C GLU A 220 -16.43 14.95 -7.16
N PHE A 221 -15.75 14.28 -8.06
CA PHE A 221 -16.35 13.40 -9.07
C PHE A 221 -17.20 12.26 -8.43
N ALA A 222 -16.87 11.80 -7.22
CA ALA A 222 -17.65 10.80 -6.49
C ALA A 222 -19.12 11.23 -6.30
N ARG A 223 -19.34 12.50 -5.99
CA ARG A 223 -20.68 13.11 -5.85
C ARG A 223 -21.47 13.05 -7.14
N ASN A 224 -20.83 13.44 -8.24
CA ASN A 224 -21.45 13.44 -9.55
C ASN A 224 -21.82 12.01 -9.98
N MET A 225 -20.93 11.06 -9.75
CA MET A 225 -21.18 9.66 -10.07
C MET A 225 -22.33 9.10 -9.22
N TYR A 226 -22.37 9.39 -7.93
CA TYR A 226 -23.49 8.98 -7.10
C TYR A 226 -24.83 9.58 -7.58
N ALA A 227 -24.87 10.87 -7.91
CA ALA A 227 -26.06 11.52 -8.43
C ALA A 227 -26.56 10.86 -9.74
N ILE A 228 -25.64 10.63 -10.70
CA ILE A 228 -25.96 9.99 -11.99
C ILE A 228 -26.52 8.58 -11.78
N MET A 229 -25.85 7.76 -10.95
CA MET A 229 -26.24 6.35 -10.76
C MET A 229 -27.49 6.18 -9.89
N SER A 230 -27.76 7.12 -9.00
CA SER A 230 -28.98 7.08 -8.15
C SER A 230 -30.19 7.73 -8.82
N GLY A 231 -30.03 8.32 -10.01
CA GLY A 231 -31.11 9.04 -10.71
C GLY A 231 -31.54 10.32 -10.00
N LYS A 232 -30.66 10.97 -9.27
CA LYS A 232 -30.95 12.15 -8.44
C LYS A 232 -30.27 13.39 -8.96
#